data_5a1bdd55c1b75f5b76d684474debe0e0
#
_entry.id   5a1bdd55c1b75f5b76d684474debe0e0
#
_cell.length_a   1.000
_cell.length_b   1.000
_cell.length_c   1.000
_cell.angle_alpha   90.00
_cell.angle_beta   90.00
_cell.angle_gamma   90.00
#
_symmetry.space_group_name_H-M   'P 1'
#
loop_
_entity.id
_entity.type
_entity.pdbx_description
1 polymer ?
#
loop_
_entity_poly.entity_id
_entity_poly.type
_entity_poly.pdbx_seq_one_letter_code
_entity_poly.pdbx_strand_id
1 'polypeptide(L)'
;MSKELSNLFSKKISKDVFSKIKISLASPEKIKSWSFGEIKKPETINYRTFKPEKDGLFCARIFGPVKDYECLCGKYKGMKFRGIICEKCGTEITKSNVRRDRMGHIDLATPVSHIWFLKSLPSRIALSLDLKLKDLEKVLYY
;
A
#
# COMPACT_ATOMS: atom_id res chain seq x y z
N MET A 1 26.29 8.79 -34.62
CA MET A 1 25.09 8.64 -33.76
C MET A 1 25.29 7.43 -32.89
N SER A 2 25.39 7.53 -31.76
CA SER A 2 26.28 7.80 -30.65
C SER A 2 25.96 6.76 -29.57
N LYS A 3 26.99 6.10 -29.06
CA LYS A 3 26.98 5.14 -27.95
C LYS A 3 26.30 5.71 -26.69
N GLU A 4 26.06 7.01 -26.62
CA GLU A 4 25.40 7.67 -25.47
C GLU A 4 23.88 7.42 -25.43
N LEU A 5 23.21 7.28 -26.57
CA LEU A 5 21.77 6.97 -26.61
C LEU A 5 21.47 5.54 -26.15
N SER A 6 22.38 4.59 -26.41
CA SER A 6 22.18 3.21 -25.94
C SER A 6 22.35 3.06 -24.44
N ASN A 7 23.15 3.93 -23.80
CA ASN A 7 23.32 3.95 -22.35
C ASN A 7 22.13 4.57 -21.59
N LEU A 8 21.34 5.42 -22.24
CA LEU A 8 20.13 5.99 -21.66
C LEU A 8 18.97 4.98 -21.61
N PHE A 9 18.98 4.01 -22.51
CA PHE A 9 17.97 2.93 -22.58
C PHE A 9 18.39 1.64 -21.86
N SER A 10 19.66 1.45 -21.58
CA SER A 10 20.14 0.40 -20.70
C SER A 10 20.05 0.83 -19.23
N LYS A 11 18.84 1.11 -18.75
CA LYS A 11 18.58 0.97 -17.34
C LYS A 11 18.90 -0.49 -17.02
N LYS A 12 20.09 -0.74 -16.47
CA LYS A 12 20.43 -2.03 -15.89
C LYS A 12 19.30 -2.38 -14.95
N ILE A 13 18.38 -3.19 -15.41
CA ILE A 13 17.55 -3.99 -14.53
C ILE A 13 18.61 -4.83 -13.83
N SER A 14 18.99 -4.45 -12.62
CA SER A 14 19.71 -5.33 -11.74
C SER A 14 18.79 -6.53 -11.60
N LYS A 15 19.09 -7.60 -12.33
CA LYS A 15 18.52 -8.91 -12.05
C LYS A 15 19.12 -9.25 -10.70
N ASP A 16 18.39 -8.91 -9.64
CA ASP A 16 18.73 -9.34 -8.31
C ASP A 16 18.68 -10.87 -8.35
N VAL A 17 19.85 -11.47 -8.55
CA VAL A 17 20.00 -12.93 -8.57
C VAL A 17 19.90 -13.37 -7.12
N PHE A 18 18.73 -13.85 -6.71
CA PHE A 18 18.53 -14.44 -5.40
C PHE A 18 18.53 -15.96 -5.51
N SER A 19 19.13 -16.61 -4.54
CA SER A 19 19.17 -18.08 -4.43
C SER A 19 17.98 -18.67 -3.69
N LYS A 20 17.32 -17.87 -2.84
CA LYS A 20 16.23 -18.34 -1.97
C LYS A 20 15.20 -17.24 -1.77
N ILE A 21 13.93 -17.65 -1.68
CA ILE A 21 12.80 -16.81 -1.27
C ILE A 21 12.32 -17.31 0.10
N LYS A 22 12.20 -16.40 1.06
CA LYS A 22 11.62 -16.70 2.38
C LYS A 22 10.28 -15.97 2.52
N ILE A 23 9.22 -16.71 2.77
CA ILE A 23 7.89 -16.18 3.09
C ILE A 23 7.72 -16.26 4.62
N SER A 24 7.38 -15.13 5.23
CA SER A 24 7.18 -15.04 6.68
C SER A 24 6.09 -14.04 7.01
N LEU A 25 5.55 -14.12 8.24
CA LEU A 25 4.64 -13.12 8.76
C LEU A 25 5.38 -11.83 9.08
N ALA A 26 4.76 -10.69 8.81
CA ALA A 26 5.24 -9.39 9.24
C ALA A 26 4.55 -8.98 10.55
N SER A 27 5.31 -8.43 11.50
CA SER A 27 4.73 -7.85 12.70
C SER A 27 4.00 -6.54 12.37
N PRO A 28 3.07 -6.08 13.23
CA PRO A 28 2.39 -4.80 13.05
C PRO A 28 3.37 -3.62 12.92
N GLU A 29 4.45 -3.62 13.71
CA GLU A 29 5.50 -2.59 13.68
C GLU A 29 6.21 -2.59 12.33
N LYS A 30 6.49 -3.77 11.78
CA LYS A 30 7.11 -3.90 10.47
C LYS A 30 6.19 -3.41 9.36
N ILE A 31 4.90 -3.70 9.43
CA ILE A 31 3.90 -3.17 8.48
C ILE A 31 3.85 -1.64 8.56
N LYS A 32 3.81 -1.08 9.79
CA LYS A 32 3.82 0.38 9.98
C LYS A 32 5.10 1.02 9.46
N SER A 33 6.25 0.35 9.54
CA SER A 33 7.52 0.86 8.99
C SER A 33 7.52 0.98 7.47
N TRP A 34 6.74 0.17 6.76
CA TRP A 34 6.59 0.25 5.31
C TRP A 34 5.52 1.24 4.87
N SER A 35 4.64 1.64 5.78
CA SER A 35 3.48 2.45 5.47
C SER A 35 3.80 3.92 5.35
N PHE A 36 3.20 4.58 4.38
CA PHE A 36 3.23 6.03 4.20
C PHE A 36 2.11 6.76 4.96
N GLY A 37 1.20 6.03 5.58
CA GLY A 37 0.15 6.58 6.41
C GLY A 37 -1.02 5.64 6.65
N GLU A 38 -1.85 6.00 7.61
CA GLU A 38 -3.04 5.27 8.00
C GLU A 38 -4.24 5.64 7.12
N ILE A 39 -4.96 4.62 6.66
CA ILE A 39 -6.23 4.76 5.94
C ILE A 39 -7.36 4.72 6.95
N LYS A 40 -8.11 5.82 7.08
CA LYS A 40 -9.16 5.98 8.09
C LYS A 40 -10.58 5.86 7.54
N LYS A 41 -10.72 5.89 6.21
CA LYS A 41 -12.01 5.91 5.53
C LYS A 41 -12.07 4.85 4.43
N PRO A 42 -13.22 4.21 4.23
CA PRO A 42 -13.40 3.21 3.17
C PRO A 42 -13.58 3.84 1.78
N GLU A 43 -13.76 5.16 1.69
CA GLU A 43 -14.00 5.84 0.43
C GLU A 43 -12.77 5.76 -0.48
N THR A 44 -13.04 5.64 -1.76
CA THR A 44 -12.01 5.57 -2.82
C THR A 44 -11.85 6.92 -3.52
N ILE A 45 -12.87 7.34 -4.23
CA ILE A 45 -12.92 8.57 -5.01
C ILE A 45 -14.22 9.36 -4.72
N ASN A 46 -14.14 10.66 -4.92
CA ASN A 46 -15.33 11.50 -4.94
C ASN A 46 -16.03 11.36 -6.29
N TYR A 47 -17.28 10.87 -6.30
CA TYR A 47 -18.03 10.61 -7.55
C TYR A 47 -18.33 11.87 -8.38
N ARG A 48 -18.32 13.05 -7.76
CA ARG A 48 -18.55 14.33 -8.45
C ARG A 48 -17.29 14.85 -9.14
N THR A 49 -16.14 14.70 -8.49
CA THR A 49 -14.86 15.28 -8.95
C THR A 49 -13.90 14.25 -9.52
N PHE A 50 -14.18 12.96 -9.35
CA PHE A 50 -13.31 11.81 -9.67
C PHE A 50 -11.91 11.88 -9.06
N LYS A 51 -11.73 12.68 -8.02
CA LYS A 51 -10.47 12.80 -7.28
C LYS A 51 -10.47 11.84 -6.09
N PRO A 52 -9.29 11.30 -5.72
CA PRO A 52 -9.14 10.49 -4.52
C PRO A 52 -9.60 11.23 -3.27
N GLU A 53 -10.39 10.55 -2.43
CA GLU A 53 -10.80 11.08 -1.14
C GLU A 53 -9.63 11.11 -0.15
N LYS A 54 -9.62 12.14 0.69
CA LYS A 54 -8.61 12.30 1.73
C LYS A 54 -8.75 11.19 2.77
N ASP A 55 -7.64 10.58 3.15
CA ASP A 55 -7.53 9.50 4.14
C ASP A 55 -8.30 8.22 3.75
N GLY A 56 -8.72 8.11 2.50
CA GLY A 56 -9.36 6.94 1.90
C GLY A 56 -8.36 5.98 1.24
N LEU A 57 -8.91 4.95 0.61
CA LEU A 57 -8.12 3.87 0.01
C LEU A 57 -7.23 4.32 -1.17
N PHE A 58 -7.51 5.47 -1.78
CA PHE A 58 -6.72 6.04 -2.88
C PHE A 58 -6.09 7.39 -2.54
N CYS A 59 -6.00 7.73 -1.27
CA CYS A 59 -5.53 9.04 -0.79
C CYS A 59 -4.21 9.47 -1.43
N ALA A 60 -4.19 10.65 -2.05
CA ALA A 60 -3.00 11.19 -2.70
C ALA A 60 -1.89 11.61 -1.72
N ARG A 61 -2.25 11.91 -0.46
CA ARG A 61 -1.29 12.20 0.59
C ARG A 61 -0.48 10.96 1.00
N ILE A 62 -1.13 9.80 1.05
CA ILE A 62 -0.51 8.53 1.43
C ILE A 62 0.22 7.91 0.25
N PHE A 63 -0.47 7.73 -0.87
CA PHE A 63 0.04 6.98 -2.01
C PHE A 63 0.77 7.83 -3.05
N GLY A 64 0.61 9.13 -3.03
CA GLY A 64 1.24 10.03 -3.98
C GLY A 64 0.29 10.61 -5.02
N PRO A 65 0.80 11.43 -5.95
CA PRO A 65 0.02 12.16 -6.92
C PRO A 65 -0.63 11.24 -7.96
N VAL A 66 -1.79 11.64 -8.49
CA VAL A 66 -2.49 10.92 -9.57
C VAL A 66 -1.86 11.22 -10.92
N LYS A 67 -1.38 12.46 -11.11
CA LYS A 67 -0.68 12.91 -12.31
C LYS A 67 0.78 13.24 -11.97
N ASP A 68 1.67 13.02 -12.93
CA ASP A 68 3.08 13.30 -12.74
C ASP A 68 3.32 14.77 -12.42
N TYR A 69 4.05 15.02 -11.33
CA TYR A 69 4.45 16.35 -10.87
C TYR A 69 3.29 17.34 -10.67
N GLU A 70 2.10 16.85 -10.32
CA GLU A 70 0.94 17.69 -10.02
C GLU A 70 0.33 17.30 -8.68
N CYS A 71 0.10 18.27 -7.79
CA CYS A 71 -0.61 18.01 -6.55
C CYS A 71 -2.12 17.86 -6.78
N LEU A 72 -2.83 17.21 -5.87
CA LEU A 72 -4.25 16.92 -6.01
C LEU A 72 -5.13 18.17 -6.14
N CYS A 73 -4.77 19.25 -5.43
CA CYS A 73 -5.50 20.53 -5.49
C CYS A 73 -5.14 21.40 -6.70
N GLY A 74 -4.09 21.05 -7.46
CA GLY A 74 -3.64 21.78 -8.64
C GLY A 74 -2.81 23.03 -8.36
N LYS A 75 -2.46 23.33 -7.08
CA LYS A 75 -1.66 24.52 -6.72
C LYS A 75 -0.27 24.44 -7.31
N TYR A 76 0.37 23.27 -7.23
CA TYR A 76 1.69 23.03 -7.78
C TYR A 76 1.61 22.11 -8.99
N LYS A 77 2.20 22.56 -10.10
CA LYS A 77 2.26 21.82 -11.37
C LYS A 77 3.64 21.95 -11.99
N GLY A 78 4.17 20.83 -12.43
CA GLY A 78 5.42 20.76 -13.16
C GLY A 78 6.62 20.31 -12.32
N MET A 79 7.65 19.89 -13.05
CA MET A 79 8.86 19.25 -12.50
C MET A 79 9.68 20.18 -11.58
N LYS A 80 9.55 21.49 -11.73
CA LYS A 80 10.24 22.49 -10.89
C LYS A 80 9.90 22.39 -9.40
N PHE A 81 8.75 21.79 -9.07
CA PHE A 81 8.29 21.61 -7.70
C PHE A 81 8.53 20.20 -7.16
N ARG A 82 9.32 19.39 -7.85
CA ARG A 82 9.61 18.00 -7.44
C ARG A 82 10.11 17.93 -5.99
N GLY A 83 9.55 16.99 -5.21
CA GLY A 83 9.92 16.74 -3.82
C GLY A 83 9.25 17.69 -2.79
N ILE A 84 8.52 18.70 -3.25
CA ILE A 84 7.75 19.58 -2.36
C ILE A 84 6.46 18.89 -1.94
N ILE A 85 6.11 19.01 -0.67
CA ILE A 85 4.82 18.57 -0.14
C ILE A 85 3.87 19.78 -0.17
N CYS A 86 2.74 19.62 -0.84
CA CYS A 86 1.75 20.69 -0.94
C CYS A 86 1.11 20.95 0.43
N GLU A 87 1.22 22.17 0.94
CA GLU A 87 0.67 22.57 2.24
C GLU A 87 -0.87 22.51 2.27
N LYS A 88 -1.54 22.64 1.12
CA LYS A 88 -3.02 22.60 1.03
C LYS A 88 -3.57 21.18 1.03
N CYS A 89 -3.01 20.28 0.24
CA CYS A 89 -3.55 18.93 0.07
C CYS A 89 -2.64 17.81 0.61
N GLY A 90 -1.44 18.15 1.08
CA GLY A 90 -0.47 17.20 1.64
C GLY A 90 0.14 16.23 0.62
N THR A 91 -0.12 16.41 -0.67
CA THR A 91 0.42 15.54 -1.71
C THR A 91 1.85 15.92 -2.01
N GLU A 92 2.76 14.95 -2.01
CA GLU A 92 4.12 15.12 -2.48
C GLU A 92 4.16 15.20 -3.99
N ILE A 93 4.94 16.14 -4.54
CA ILE A 93 5.03 16.37 -5.98
C ILE A 93 6.15 15.48 -6.55
N THR A 94 5.75 14.33 -7.09
CA THR A 94 6.62 13.32 -7.69
C THR A 94 5.93 12.64 -8.86
N LYS A 95 6.54 11.61 -9.41
CA LYS A 95 5.91 10.80 -10.46
C LYS A 95 4.75 9.97 -9.89
N SER A 96 3.70 9.79 -10.67
CA SER A 96 2.54 8.97 -10.29
C SER A 96 2.87 7.48 -10.09
N ASN A 97 3.98 7.00 -10.64
CA ASN A 97 4.45 5.61 -10.47
C ASN A 97 4.61 5.19 -9.01
N VAL A 98 4.94 6.14 -8.11
CA VAL A 98 5.08 5.85 -6.68
C VAL A 98 3.81 5.29 -6.06
N ARG A 99 2.64 5.51 -6.67
CA ARG A 99 1.36 4.95 -6.20
C ARG A 99 1.30 3.42 -6.30
N ARG A 100 2.14 2.81 -7.12
CA ARG A 100 2.26 1.34 -7.23
C ARG A 100 3.19 0.74 -6.19
N ASP A 101 4.09 1.56 -5.63
CA ASP A 101 5.13 1.09 -4.72
C ASP A 101 4.81 1.42 -3.26
N ARG A 102 4.11 2.52 -3.02
CA ARG A 102 3.78 2.97 -1.66
C ARG A 102 2.69 2.13 -1.03
N MET A 103 2.91 1.74 0.23
CA MET A 103 1.97 1.01 1.06
C MET A 103 1.33 1.95 2.08
N GLY A 104 0.07 1.71 2.39
CA GLY A 104 -0.63 2.27 3.53
C GLY A 104 -0.99 1.15 4.52
N HIS A 105 -1.48 1.50 5.69
CA HIS A 105 -1.98 0.53 6.66
C HIS A 105 -3.36 0.91 7.17
N ILE A 106 -4.04 -0.07 7.70
CA ILE A 106 -5.33 0.08 8.40
C ILE A 106 -5.12 -0.48 9.80
N ASP A 107 -5.30 0.35 10.82
CA ASP A 107 -5.33 -0.13 12.20
C ASP A 107 -6.70 -0.75 12.48
N LEU A 108 -6.71 -2.03 12.86
CA LEU A 108 -7.93 -2.75 13.19
C LEU A 108 -8.42 -2.35 14.58
N ALA A 109 -9.73 -2.23 14.76
CA ALA A 109 -10.34 -1.90 16.06
C ALA A 109 -10.10 -3.00 17.10
N THR A 110 -10.04 -4.26 16.65
CA THR A 110 -9.79 -5.44 17.48
C THR A 110 -8.81 -6.37 16.79
N PRO A 111 -8.03 -7.17 17.56
CA PRO A 111 -7.21 -8.22 16.97
C PRO A 111 -8.05 -9.20 16.17
N VAL A 112 -7.54 -9.59 15.01
CA VAL A 112 -8.17 -10.58 14.11
C VAL A 112 -7.21 -11.73 13.90
N SER A 113 -7.72 -12.97 13.93
CA SER A 113 -6.92 -14.15 13.69
C SER A 113 -6.42 -14.20 12.25
N HIS A 114 -5.12 -14.54 12.10
CA HIS A 114 -4.53 -14.66 10.78
C HIS A 114 -5.07 -15.89 10.05
N ILE A 115 -5.40 -15.74 8.77
CA ILE A 115 -6.02 -16.77 7.94
C ILE A 115 -5.18 -18.06 7.85
N TRP A 116 -3.84 -17.97 7.92
CA TRP A 116 -2.97 -19.15 7.92
C TRP A 116 -3.15 -20.07 9.12
N PHE A 117 -3.59 -19.53 10.26
CA PHE A 117 -3.86 -20.31 11.46
C PHE A 117 -5.32 -20.71 11.60
N LEU A 118 -6.23 -19.98 10.93
CA LEU A 118 -7.67 -20.23 10.98
C LEU A 118 -8.12 -21.19 9.88
N LYS A 119 -7.88 -20.86 8.61
CA LYS A 119 -8.40 -21.59 7.43
C LYS A 119 -7.42 -22.56 6.78
N SER A 120 -6.25 -22.76 7.35
CA SER A 120 -5.37 -23.85 6.90
C SER A 120 -5.98 -25.22 7.21
N LEU A 121 -5.70 -26.21 6.40
CA LEU A 121 -6.13 -27.58 6.66
C LEU A 121 -4.90 -28.42 7.07
N PRO A 122 -4.88 -28.91 8.34
CA PRO A 122 -5.81 -28.68 9.44
C PRO A 122 -5.69 -27.29 10.05
N SER A 123 -6.81 -26.71 10.56
CA SER A 123 -6.79 -25.43 11.27
C SER A 123 -6.02 -25.55 12.60
N ARG A 124 -4.96 -24.78 12.76
CA ARG A 124 -4.15 -24.82 13.98
C ARG A 124 -4.90 -24.28 15.20
N ILE A 125 -5.73 -23.24 15.01
CA ILE A 125 -6.58 -22.68 16.07
C ILE A 125 -7.64 -23.71 16.49
N ALA A 126 -8.32 -24.32 15.54
CA ALA A 126 -9.35 -25.32 15.83
C ALA A 126 -8.76 -26.53 16.59
N LEU A 127 -7.59 -27.02 16.17
CA LEU A 127 -6.89 -28.10 16.86
C LEU A 127 -6.49 -27.75 18.29
N SER A 128 -5.99 -26.51 18.50
CA SER A 128 -5.59 -26.06 19.85
C SER A 128 -6.76 -25.93 20.80
N LEU A 129 -7.97 -25.69 20.27
CA LEU A 129 -9.21 -25.55 21.05
C LEU A 129 -10.04 -26.83 21.10
N ASP A 130 -9.57 -27.89 20.43
CA ASP A 130 -10.32 -29.14 20.24
C ASP A 130 -11.72 -28.92 19.65
N LEU A 131 -11.82 -28.02 18.70
CA LEU A 131 -13.06 -27.65 18.01
C LEU A 131 -13.03 -28.08 16.54
N LYS A 132 -14.19 -28.36 15.99
CA LYS A 132 -14.35 -28.50 14.55
C LYS A 132 -14.24 -27.12 13.89
N LEU A 133 -13.59 -27.04 12.73
CA LEU A 133 -13.45 -25.79 12.00
C LEU A 133 -14.79 -25.08 11.76
N LYS A 134 -15.85 -25.84 11.44
CA LYS A 134 -17.20 -25.30 11.25
C LYS A 134 -17.77 -24.59 12.50
N ASP A 135 -17.47 -25.13 13.67
CA ASP A 135 -17.97 -24.53 14.92
C ASP A 135 -17.13 -23.30 15.30
N LEU A 136 -15.83 -23.34 15.04
CA LEU A 136 -14.96 -22.18 15.19
C LEU A 136 -15.37 -21.03 14.25
N GLU A 137 -15.70 -21.34 13.00
CA GLU A 137 -16.19 -20.34 12.03
C GLU A 137 -17.50 -19.69 12.47
N LYS A 138 -18.43 -20.45 13.06
CA LYS A 138 -19.68 -19.90 13.62
C LYS A 138 -19.41 -18.90 14.76
N VAL A 139 -18.41 -19.17 15.59
CA VAL A 139 -18.05 -18.24 16.68
C VAL A 139 -17.44 -16.95 16.14
N LEU A 140 -16.63 -17.03 15.09
CA LEU A 140 -15.90 -15.88 14.53
C LEU A 140 -16.74 -15.02 13.58
N TYR A 141 -17.72 -15.62 12.91
CA TYR A 141 -18.50 -14.93 11.87
C TYR A 141 -20.01 -14.82 12.22
N TYR A 142 -20.40 -15.23 13.44
CA TYR A 142 -21.80 -15.31 13.89
C TYR A 142 -22.60 -16.43 13.23
#